data_9b2467d02b8464c5b24c9703b4f78a15
#
_entry.id   9b2467d02b8464c5b24c9703b4f78a15
#
_cell.length_a   1.000
_cell.length_b   1.000
_cell.length_c   1.000
_cell.angle_alpha   90.00
_cell.angle_beta   90.00
_cell.angle_gamma   90.00
#
_symmetry.space_group_name_H-M   'P 1'
#
loop_
_entity.id
_entity.type
_entity.pdbx_description
1 polymer ?
#
loop_
_entity_poly.entity_id
_entity_poly.type
_entity_poly.pdbx_seq_one_letter_code
_entity_poly.pdbx_strand_id
1 'polypeptide(L)'
;MDVSITETVRLITQVEKDFKAAEVKWKNSRTGKEKSKYWLEMNFLDRTRHDLIIKRQKEIEEDLHSLIELSNGSTVTKRLFMAYQKKYDLDDEELKNYIPLLVDSLQ
;
A
#
# COMPACT_ATOMS: atom_id res chain seq x y z
N MET A 1 12.27 4.52 18.14
CA MET A 1 11.87 3.38 17.32
C MET A 1 11.72 3.86 15.87
N ASP A 2 12.65 3.45 15.03
CA ASP A 2 12.59 3.81 13.61
C ASP A 2 11.58 2.91 12.91
N VAL A 3 10.44 3.49 12.55
CA VAL A 3 9.46 2.79 11.75
C VAL A 3 9.79 3.02 10.29
N SER A 4 10.43 2.03 9.67
CA SER A 4 10.72 2.08 8.24
C SER A 4 9.50 1.67 7.43
N ILE A 5 9.38 2.24 6.24
CA ILE A 5 8.36 1.86 5.26
C ILE A 5 8.58 0.39 4.87
N THR A 6 7.51 -0.39 4.78
CA THR A 6 7.61 -1.81 4.42
C THR A 6 8.09 -2.01 2.98
N GLU A 7 8.66 -3.16 2.71
CA GLU A 7 9.08 -3.55 1.36
C GLU A 7 7.92 -3.51 0.37
N THR A 8 6.74 -3.98 0.78
CA THR A 8 5.54 -3.98 -0.06
C THR A 8 5.18 -2.56 -0.51
N VAL A 9 5.25 -1.57 0.39
CA VAL A 9 5.00 -0.16 0.05
C VAL A 9 6.05 0.36 -0.93
N ARG A 10 7.30 0.00 -0.74
CA ARG A 10 8.39 0.39 -1.67
C ARG A 10 8.15 -0.18 -3.06
N LEU A 11 7.73 -1.44 -3.14
CA LEU A 11 7.44 -2.10 -4.42
C LEU A 11 6.26 -1.44 -5.12
N ILE A 12 5.21 -1.05 -4.38
CA ILE A 12 4.07 -0.32 -4.94
C ILE A 12 4.54 1.00 -5.56
N THR A 13 5.35 1.76 -4.84
CA THR A 13 5.89 3.03 -5.33
C THR A 13 6.72 2.83 -6.60
N GLN A 14 7.55 1.79 -6.64
CA GLN A 14 8.37 1.48 -7.82
C GLN A 14 7.51 1.09 -9.02
N VAL A 15 6.52 0.24 -8.82
CA VAL A 15 5.61 -0.18 -9.89
C VAL A 15 4.83 1.02 -10.44
N GLU A 16 4.40 1.94 -9.59
CA GLU A 16 3.72 3.17 -10.03
C GLU A 16 4.61 4.06 -10.89
N LYS A 17 5.89 4.17 -10.54
CA LYS A 17 6.87 4.90 -11.36
C LYS A 17 7.08 4.21 -12.71
N ASP A 18 7.24 2.90 -12.71
CA ASP A 18 7.43 2.10 -13.91
C ASP A 18 6.21 2.20 -14.83
N PHE A 19 5.01 2.20 -14.25
CA PHE A 19 3.77 2.38 -15.00
C PHE A 19 3.73 3.74 -15.71
N LYS A 20 4.05 4.81 -14.99
CA LYS A 20 4.09 6.16 -15.58
C LYS A 20 5.11 6.26 -16.70
N ALA A 21 6.27 5.63 -16.53
CA ALA A 21 7.30 5.60 -17.56
C ALA A 21 6.82 4.83 -18.80
N ALA A 22 6.16 3.69 -18.63
CA ALA A 22 5.59 2.91 -19.72
C ALA A 22 4.47 3.70 -20.44
N GLU A 23 3.64 4.43 -19.68
CA GLU A 23 2.57 5.27 -20.24
C GLU A 23 3.13 6.36 -21.15
N VAL A 24 4.22 7.02 -20.73
CA VAL A 24 4.91 8.03 -21.55
C VAL A 24 5.43 7.40 -22.85
N LYS A 25 6.05 6.24 -22.77
CA LYS A 25 6.54 5.51 -23.94
C LYS A 25 5.38 5.12 -24.87
N TRP A 26 4.27 4.69 -24.31
CA TRP A 26 3.07 4.34 -25.07
C TRP A 26 2.52 5.55 -25.81
N LYS A 27 2.42 6.71 -25.15
CA LYS A 27 1.96 7.95 -25.77
C LYS A 27 2.88 8.43 -26.89
N ASN A 28 4.17 8.21 -26.74
CA ASN A 28 5.19 8.63 -27.71
C ASN A 28 5.50 7.58 -28.77
N SER A 29 4.83 6.43 -28.74
CA SER A 29 5.04 5.35 -29.72
C SER A 29 4.59 5.78 -31.11
N ARG A 30 5.41 5.46 -32.12
CA ARG A 30 5.16 5.81 -33.53
C ARG A 30 4.59 4.68 -34.36
N THR A 31 4.71 3.44 -33.87
CA THR A 31 4.23 2.25 -34.60
C THR A 31 3.20 1.52 -33.74
N GLY A 32 2.31 0.77 -34.39
CA GLY A 32 1.34 -0.09 -33.70
C GLY A 32 2.00 -1.19 -32.89
N LYS A 33 3.15 -1.68 -33.32
CA LYS A 33 3.93 -2.71 -32.64
C LYS A 33 4.49 -2.20 -31.32
N GLU A 34 5.03 -0.99 -31.32
CA GLU A 34 5.53 -0.35 -30.09
C GLU A 34 4.38 -0.04 -29.12
N LYS A 35 3.27 0.49 -29.62
CA LYS A 35 2.08 0.75 -28.80
C LYS A 35 1.58 -0.51 -28.12
N SER A 36 1.49 -1.61 -28.84
CA SER A 36 1.05 -2.89 -28.29
C SER A 36 2.01 -3.39 -27.21
N LYS A 37 3.31 -3.24 -27.42
CA LYS A 37 4.35 -3.63 -26.46
C LYS A 37 4.20 -2.88 -25.13
N TYR A 38 4.10 -1.55 -25.20
CA TYR A 38 3.99 -0.74 -23.99
C TYR A 38 2.62 -0.86 -23.33
N TRP A 39 1.57 -1.10 -24.09
CA TRP A 39 0.25 -1.38 -23.55
C TRP A 39 0.24 -2.68 -22.72
N LEU A 40 0.88 -3.73 -23.21
CA LEU A 40 1.04 -4.99 -22.48
C LEU A 40 1.86 -4.79 -21.21
N GLU A 41 2.93 -4.01 -21.29
CA GLU A 41 3.75 -3.67 -20.13
C GLU A 41 2.94 -2.91 -19.07
N MET A 42 2.14 -1.92 -19.48
CA MET A 42 1.24 -1.18 -18.59
C MET A 42 0.24 -2.10 -17.89
N ASN A 43 -0.38 -3.02 -18.64
CA ASN A 43 -1.32 -3.99 -18.08
C ASN A 43 -0.67 -4.92 -17.07
N PHE A 44 0.54 -5.38 -17.35
CA PHE A 44 1.31 -6.21 -16.43
C PHE A 44 1.64 -5.45 -15.15
N LEU A 45 2.09 -4.22 -15.26
CA LEU A 45 2.42 -3.36 -14.13
C LEU A 45 1.18 -3.03 -13.28
N ASP A 46 0.05 -2.76 -13.93
CA ASP A 46 -1.22 -2.50 -13.24
C ASP A 46 -1.69 -3.72 -12.43
N ARG A 47 -1.58 -4.91 -13.02
CA ARG A 47 -1.91 -6.16 -12.32
C ARG A 47 -0.97 -6.40 -11.14
N THR A 48 0.33 -6.18 -11.32
CA THR A 48 1.32 -6.30 -10.25
C THR A 48 1.04 -5.32 -9.13
N ARG A 49 0.69 -4.08 -9.46
CA ARG A 49 0.30 -3.07 -8.47
C ARG A 49 -0.92 -3.53 -7.67
N HIS A 50 -1.93 -4.06 -8.34
CA HIS A 50 -3.14 -4.54 -7.69
C HIS A 50 -2.85 -5.67 -6.70
N ASP A 51 -2.03 -6.64 -7.09
CA ASP A 51 -1.61 -7.73 -6.22
C ASP A 51 -0.83 -7.24 -5.00
N LEU A 52 0.03 -6.24 -5.19
CA LEU A 52 0.80 -5.62 -4.11
C LEU A 52 -0.10 -4.86 -3.13
N ILE A 53 -1.13 -4.18 -3.63
CA ILE A 53 -2.11 -3.48 -2.79
C ILE A 53 -2.87 -4.48 -1.92
N ILE A 54 -3.28 -5.62 -2.47
CA ILE A 54 -3.94 -6.68 -1.71
C ILE A 54 -3.00 -7.24 -0.64
N LYS A 55 -1.74 -7.47 -0.99
CA LYS A 55 -0.73 -7.93 -0.04
C LYS A 55 -0.52 -6.94 1.10
N ARG A 56 -0.44 -5.65 0.78
CA ARG A 56 -0.33 -4.56 1.77
C ARG A 56 -1.50 -4.58 2.74
N GLN A 57 -2.72 -4.76 2.22
CA GLN A 57 -3.92 -4.81 3.03
C GLN A 57 -3.87 -5.98 4.03
N LYS A 58 -3.42 -7.15 3.60
CA LYS A 58 -3.26 -8.31 4.48
C LYS A 58 -2.22 -8.06 5.56
N GLU A 59 -1.10 -7.44 5.22
CA GLU A 59 -0.06 -7.08 6.18
C GLU A 59 -0.59 -6.10 7.23
N ILE A 60 -1.37 -5.10 6.81
CA ILE A 60 -2.01 -4.14 7.70
C ILE A 60 -2.96 -4.85 8.66
N GLU A 61 -3.80 -5.74 8.17
CA GLU A 61 -4.76 -6.49 8.98
C GLU A 61 -4.07 -7.39 10.01
N GLU A 62 -2.99 -8.07 9.61
CA GLU A 62 -2.20 -8.92 10.51
C GLU A 62 -1.52 -8.10 11.60
N ASP A 63 -0.93 -6.97 11.27
CA ASP A 63 -0.30 -6.07 12.24
C ASP A 63 -1.32 -5.49 13.22
N LEU A 64 -2.51 -5.09 12.72
CA LEU A 64 -3.60 -4.62 13.57
C LEU A 64 -4.02 -5.69 14.57
N HIS A 65 -4.18 -6.91 14.10
CA HIS A 65 -4.55 -8.04 14.95
C HIS A 65 -3.50 -8.27 16.04
N SER A 66 -2.21 -8.23 15.67
CA SER A 66 -1.10 -8.37 16.62
C SER A 66 -1.05 -7.22 17.62
N LEU A 67 -1.31 -5.98 17.19
CA LEU A 67 -1.35 -4.82 18.07
C LEU A 67 -2.47 -4.94 19.10
N ILE A 68 -3.64 -5.42 18.67
CA ILE A 68 -4.79 -5.64 19.54
C ILE A 68 -4.45 -6.71 20.60
N GLU A 69 -3.86 -7.80 20.19
CA GLU A 69 -3.44 -8.87 21.10
C GLU A 69 -2.37 -8.40 22.08
N LEU A 70 -1.36 -7.66 21.61
CA LEU A 70 -0.28 -7.16 22.45
C LEU A 70 -0.76 -6.09 23.43
N SER A 71 -1.75 -5.29 23.06
CA SER A 71 -2.29 -4.25 23.93
C SER A 71 -3.08 -4.83 25.10
N ASN A 72 -3.61 -6.03 24.97
CA ASN A 72 -4.38 -6.73 26.00
C ASN A 72 -5.45 -5.84 26.64
N GLY A 73 -6.15 -5.06 25.81
CA GLY A 73 -7.17 -4.12 26.26
C GLY A 73 -6.67 -2.76 26.70
N SER A 74 -5.37 -2.48 26.60
CA SER A 74 -4.82 -1.16 26.89
C SER A 74 -5.16 -0.19 25.75
N THR A 75 -5.24 1.10 26.06
CA THR A 75 -5.54 2.12 25.08
C THR A 75 -4.40 2.22 24.05
N VAL A 76 -4.74 2.07 22.78
CA VAL A 76 -3.79 2.33 21.69
C VAL A 76 -3.56 3.83 21.61
N THR A 77 -2.31 4.26 21.80
CA THR A 77 -1.98 5.69 21.84
C THR A 77 -1.95 6.28 20.43
N LYS A 78 -2.20 7.60 20.34
CA LYS A 78 -2.07 8.36 19.09
C LYS A 78 -0.70 8.14 18.44
N ARG A 79 0.33 7.97 19.26
CA ARG A 79 1.70 7.73 18.80
C ARG A 79 1.83 6.43 18.01
N LEU A 80 1.14 5.37 18.45
CA LEU A 80 1.11 4.08 17.73
C LEU A 80 0.38 4.22 16.40
N PHE A 81 -0.73 4.94 16.36
CA PHE A 81 -1.43 5.23 15.12
C PHE A 81 -0.56 5.97 14.11
N MET A 82 0.18 6.97 14.56
CA MET A 82 1.08 7.75 13.69
C MET A 82 2.23 6.89 13.16
N ALA A 83 2.80 6.03 13.99
CA ALA A 83 3.85 5.10 13.58
C ALA A 83 3.32 4.10 12.54
N TYR A 84 2.10 3.63 12.75
CA TYR A 84 1.43 2.70 11.87
C TYR A 84 1.14 3.33 10.50
N GLN A 85 0.62 4.56 10.51
CA GLN A 85 0.37 5.35 9.31
C GLN A 85 1.64 5.51 8.47
N LYS A 86 2.77 5.81 9.12
CA LYS A 86 4.06 5.97 8.46
C LYS A 86 4.57 4.65 7.88
N LYS A 87 4.44 3.56 8.63
CA LYS A 87 4.92 2.23 8.23
C LYS A 87 4.29 1.76 6.91
N TYR A 88 3.00 2.02 6.72
CA TYR A 88 2.25 1.56 5.56
C TYR A 88 1.92 2.66 4.55
N ASP A 89 2.43 3.87 4.77
CA ASP A 89 2.15 5.02 3.92
C ASP A 89 0.65 5.22 3.72
N LEU A 90 -0.10 5.20 4.83
CA LEU A 90 -1.54 5.41 4.81
C LEU A 90 -1.86 6.91 4.83
N ASP A 91 -2.81 7.33 4.01
CA ASP A 91 -3.36 8.67 4.13
C ASP A 91 -4.36 8.74 5.29
N ASP A 92 -4.84 9.94 5.60
CA ASP A 92 -5.75 10.16 6.73
C ASP A 92 -7.08 9.44 6.52
N GLU A 93 -7.57 9.32 5.29
CA GLU A 93 -8.81 8.61 4.99
C GLU A 93 -8.66 7.10 5.17
N GLU A 94 -7.56 6.53 4.69
CA GLU A 94 -7.26 5.11 4.88
C GLU A 94 -7.13 4.78 6.37
N LEU A 95 -6.45 5.63 7.13
CA LEU A 95 -6.28 5.45 8.56
C LEU A 95 -7.63 5.45 9.28
N LYS A 96 -8.55 6.33 8.91
CA LYS A 96 -9.89 6.39 9.49
C LYS A 96 -10.67 5.10 9.30
N ASN A 97 -10.44 4.39 8.19
CA ASN A 97 -11.11 3.11 7.92
C ASN A 97 -10.67 2.01 8.89
N TYR A 98 -9.45 2.10 9.44
CA TYR A 98 -8.93 1.11 10.39
C TYR A 98 -9.22 1.47 11.85
N ILE A 99 -9.47 2.74 12.17
CA ILE A 99 -9.76 3.19 13.54
C ILE A 99 -10.96 2.47 14.17
N PRO A 100 -12.11 2.33 13.48
CA PRO A 100 -13.26 1.61 14.06
C PRO A 100 -12.94 0.17 14.44
N LEU A 101 -12.12 -0.53 13.64
CA LEU A 101 -11.71 -1.90 13.94
C LEU A 101 -10.89 -1.97 15.22
N LEU A 102 -10.02 -0.99 15.45
CA LEU A 102 -9.23 -0.89 16.67
C LEU A 102 -10.10 -0.59 17.88
N VAL A 103 -11.04 0.36 17.75
CA VAL A 103 -11.95 0.74 18.83
C VAL A 103 -12.85 -0.43 19.21
N ASP A 104 -13.45 -1.11 18.23
CA ASP A 104 -14.33 -2.26 18.47
C ASP A 104 -13.61 -3.41 19.18
N SER A 105 -12.34 -3.60 18.87
CA SER A 105 -11.54 -4.66 19.46
C SER A 105 -11.08 -4.37 20.89
N LEU A 106 -11.06 -3.08 21.28
CA LEU A 106 -10.68 -2.65 22.63
C LEU A 106 -11.87 -2.62 23.60
N GLN A 107 -13.05 -2.78 23.08
CA GLN A 107 -14.27 -2.92 23.87
C GLN A 107 -14.54 -4.39 24.15
#